data_581bcb065b38bb06cf9dbfb782da9d29
#
_entry.id   581bcb065b38bb06cf9dbfb782da9d29
#
_cell.length_a   1.000
_cell.length_b   1.000
_cell.length_c   1.000
_cell.angle_alpha   90.00
_cell.angle_beta   90.00
_cell.angle_gamma   90.00
#
_symmetry.space_group_name_H-M   'P 1'
#
loop_
_entity.id
_entity.type
_entity.pdbx_description
1 polymer ?
#
loop_
_entity_poly.entity_id
_entity_poly.type
_entity_poly.pdbx_seq_one_letter_code
_entity_poly.pdbx_strand_id
1 'polypeptide(L)'
;MTTSIREAAFAVYVCPSCKGKLESAENALRCDACKITYPQVNSIPDFLLEDRELSLSPFMRFMTKVIVRLYETPLWYPRVLKQAGGRDAPSMAELLRQMDGLMDVRQGTLLDVACGPGTWGRRLASPTMEVYGIDISWSMLRQGVRMVARQHITNMNFAHSRVEALPFNDRQFDAAYCGGALHGFPDTVGSLREIGRTLKPGAPLVVVTFLDRDQPFLRMRRRAEARNPQMLRLHFFEVDELEQALTQAGFGNYEPQVCGGIIIFRARRKE
;
A
#
# COMPACT_ATOMS: atom_id res chain seq x y z
N MET A 1 18.13 26.88 -2.67
CA MET A 1 17.10 26.42 -1.67
C MET A 1 16.55 25.00 -1.92
N THR A 2 17.03 24.26 -2.90
CA THR A 2 16.44 22.96 -3.32
C THR A 2 17.13 21.72 -2.72
N THR A 3 18.36 21.80 -2.23
CA THR A 3 19.13 20.65 -1.73
C THR A 3 18.74 20.25 -0.31
N SER A 4 18.50 21.20 0.60
CA SER A 4 18.21 20.91 2.02
C SER A 4 16.81 20.28 2.27
N ILE A 5 15.80 20.65 1.46
CA ILE A 5 14.46 20.07 1.58
C ILE A 5 14.44 18.60 1.10
N ARG A 6 15.24 18.27 0.08
CA ARG A 6 15.38 16.89 -0.41
C ARG A 6 16.12 15.99 0.57
N GLU A 7 17.17 16.49 1.24
CA GLU A 7 17.91 15.72 2.25
C GLU A 7 17.04 15.35 3.46
N ALA A 8 16.19 16.26 3.92
CA ALA A 8 15.25 16.01 5.01
C ALA A 8 14.20 14.93 4.64
N ALA A 9 13.71 14.93 3.41
CA ALA A 9 12.71 13.95 2.93
C ALA A 9 13.27 12.52 2.86
N PHE A 10 14.59 12.33 2.73
CA PHE A 10 15.21 11.01 2.67
C PHE A 10 15.70 10.49 4.02
N ALA A 11 15.84 11.36 5.02
CA ALA A 11 16.25 10.98 6.38
C ALA A 11 15.24 10.01 7.07
N VAL A 12 14.04 9.91 6.53
CA VAL A 12 12.99 9.01 7.02
C VAL A 12 13.25 7.55 6.66
N TYR A 13 14.04 7.29 5.58
CA TYR A 13 14.30 5.94 5.10
C TYR A 13 15.51 5.30 5.76
N VAL A 14 15.42 3.99 5.94
CA VAL A 14 16.51 3.12 6.38
C VAL A 14 16.74 1.98 5.40
N CYS A 15 17.87 1.32 5.49
CA CYS A 15 18.15 0.13 4.69
C CYS A 15 17.09 -0.97 4.97
N PRO A 16 16.34 -1.46 3.97
CA PRO A 16 15.34 -2.49 4.20
C PRO A 16 15.92 -3.81 4.72
N SER A 17 17.20 -4.09 4.44
CA SER A 17 17.86 -5.33 4.85
C SER A 17 18.35 -5.31 6.29
N CYS A 18 19.07 -4.24 6.71
CA CYS A 18 19.69 -4.19 8.05
C CYS A 18 19.09 -3.12 8.97
N LYS A 19 18.15 -2.32 8.48
CA LYS A 19 17.54 -1.16 9.16
C LYS A 19 18.56 -0.08 9.57
N GLY A 20 19.79 -0.17 9.06
CA GLY A 20 20.82 0.84 9.28
C GLY A 20 20.56 2.14 8.52
N LYS A 21 21.18 3.22 9.00
CA LYS A 21 21.10 4.54 8.37
C LYS A 21 21.55 4.49 6.91
N LEU A 22 20.89 5.26 6.07
CA LEU A 22 21.27 5.49 4.68
C LEU A 22 21.97 6.85 4.55
N GLU A 23 23.01 6.88 3.75
CA GLU A 23 23.71 8.10 3.37
C GLU A 23 23.23 8.57 2.00
N SER A 24 22.99 9.87 1.87
CA SER A 24 22.66 10.48 0.58
C SER A 24 23.89 10.48 -0.32
N ALA A 25 23.73 9.98 -1.53
CA ALA A 25 24.69 10.06 -2.62
C ALA A 25 24.03 10.78 -3.81
N GLU A 26 24.80 11.09 -4.85
CA GLU A 26 24.23 11.70 -6.04
C GLU A 26 23.19 10.76 -6.66
N ASN A 27 21.90 11.17 -6.60
CA ASN A 27 20.73 10.41 -7.07
C ASN A 27 20.61 8.98 -6.52
N ALA A 28 21.08 8.73 -5.30
CA ALA A 28 20.99 7.43 -4.64
C ALA A 28 21.00 7.56 -3.11
N LEU A 29 20.62 6.48 -2.44
CA LEU A 29 20.79 6.26 -1.01
C LEU A 29 21.72 5.04 -0.82
N ARG A 30 22.74 5.15 0.01
CA ARG A 30 23.72 4.09 0.23
C ARG A 30 23.67 3.57 1.66
N CYS A 31 23.66 2.26 1.80
CA CYS A 31 23.88 1.58 3.06
C CYS A 31 25.34 1.14 3.17
N ASP A 32 26.10 1.74 4.08
CA ASP A 32 27.51 1.37 4.26
C ASP A 32 27.68 0.00 4.91
N ALA A 33 26.77 -0.41 5.77
CA ALA A 33 26.82 -1.74 6.40
C ALA A 33 26.61 -2.88 5.41
N CYS A 34 25.59 -2.76 4.53
CA CYS A 34 25.27 -3.78 3.52
C CYS A 34 26.04 -3.60 2.20
N LYS A 35 26.71 -2.46 2.00
CA LYS A 35 27.33 -2.06 0.72
C LYS A 35 26.36 -2.02 -0.45
N ILE A 36 25.07 -1.73 -0.18
CA ILE A 36 24.00 -1.64 -1.18
C ILE A 36 23.72 -0.17 -1.49
N THR A 37 23.60 0.13 -2.77
CA THR A 37 23.18 1.45 -3.27
C THR A 37 21.78 1.34 -3.86
N TYR A 38 20.87 2.18 -3.38
CA TYR A 38 19.47 2.28 -3.81
C TYR A 38 19.32 3.51 -4.69
N PRO A 39 19.17 3.36 -6.01
CA PRO A 39 19.06 4.50 -6.91
C PRO A 39 17.75 5.26 -6.70
N GLN A 40 17.76 6.53 -7.09
CA GLN A 40 16.55 7.37 -7.12
C GLN A 40 16.14 7.61 -8.57
N VAL A 41 14.91 7.30 -8.90
CA VAL A 41 14.33 7.53 -10.22
C VAL A 41 13.17 8.51 -10.08
N ASN A 42 13.28 9.72 -10.66
CA ASN A 42 12.28 10.76 -10.51
C ASN A 42 11.94 11.10 -9.04
N SER A 43 12.95 11.17 -8.18
CA SER A 43 12.84 11.39 -6.73
C SER A 43 12.15 10.25 -5.95
N ILE A 44 11.96 9.07 -6.55
CA ILE A 44 11.45 7.87 -5.89
C ILE A 44 12.67 6.97 -5.57
N PRO A 45 12.98 6.69 -4.30
CA PRO A 45 13.99 5.71 -3.94
C PRO A 45 13.57 4.30 -4.39
N ASP A 46 14.50 3.55 -4.98
CA ASP A 46 14.29 2.18 -5.41
C ASP A 46 14.91 1.19 -4.42
N PHE A 47 14.11 0.74 -3.46
CA PHE A 47 14.53 -0.26 -2.48
C PHE A 47 14.33 -1.71 -2.94
N LEU A 48 13.63 -1.91 -4.05
CA LEU A 48 13.39 -3.24 -4.58
C LEU A 48 14.52 -3.74 -5.47
N LEU A 49 15.20 -2.82 -6.18
CA LEU A 49 16.30 -3.08 -7.12
C LEU A 49 15.92 -4.02 -8.29
N GLU A 50 14.66 -4.32 -8.44
CA GLU A 50 14.10 -5.18 -9.48
C GLU A 50 12.94 -4.47 -10.16
N ASP A 51 12.94 -4.38 -11.47
CA ASP A 51 11.76 -3.93 -12.21
C ASP A 51 10.95 -5.15 -12.68
N ARG A 52 10.00 -5.57 -11.86
CA ARG A 52 9.11 -6.69 -12.19
C ARG A 52 8.26 -6.43 -13.45
N GLU A 53 8.04 -5.18 -13.81
CA GLU A 53 7.31 -4.84 -15.03
C GLU A 53 8.13 -5.20 -16.29
N LEU A 54 9.46 -5.19 -16.21
CA LEU A 54 10.33 -5.59 -17.31
C LEU A 54 10.26 -7.09 -17.62
N SER A 55 9.93 -7.92 -16.62
CA SER A 55 9.76 -9.37 -16.82
C SER A 55 8.40 -9.74 -17.42
N LEU A 56 7.46 -8.80 -17.51
CA LEU A 56 6.15 -9.03 -18.11
C LEU A 56 6.24 -9.09 -19.64
N SER A 57 5.38 -9.90 -20.25
CA SER A 57 5.23 -9.91 -21.71
C SER A 57 4.84 -8.52 -22.25
N PRO A 58 5.12 -8.19 -23.52
CA PRO A 58 4.73 -6.92 -24.12
C PRO A 58 3.23 -6.60 -23.98
N PHE A 59 2.39 -7.63 -24.12
CA PHE A 59 0.94 -7.52 -23.94
C PHE A 59 0.58 -7.15 -22.49
N MET A 60 1.17 -7.82 -21.50
CA MET A 60 0.92 -7.52 -20.09
C MET A 60 1.40 -6.12 -19.72
N ARG A 61 2.57 -5.69 -20.21
CA ARG A 61 3.04 -4.31 -20.05
C ARG A 61 2.08 -3.27 -20.64
N PHE A 62 1.52 -3.56 -21.81
CA PHE A 62 0.50 -2.70 -22.41
C PHE A 62 -0.77 -2.65 -21.53
N MET A 63 -1.26 -3.82 -21.09
CA MET A 63 -2.42 -3.90 -20.20
C MET A 63 -2.19 -3.16 -18.88
N THR A 64 -1.02 -3.27 -18.26
CA THR A 64 -0.66 -2.50 -17.06
C THR A 64 -0.79 -0.99 -17.30
N LYS A 65 -0.28 -0.49 -18.42
CA LYS A 65 -0.41 0.94 -18.78
C LYS A 65 -1.86 1.38 -18.95
N VAL A 66 -2.70 0.52 -19.54
CA VAL A 66 -4.15 0.78 -19.69
C VAL A 66 -4.82 0.81 -18.32
N ILE A 67 -4.55 -0.18 -17.47
CA ILE A 67 -5.09 -0.27 -16.11
C ILE A 67 -4.70 0.98 -15.30
N VAL A 68 -3.42 1.36 -15.31
CA VAL A 68 -2.94 2.55 -14.58
C VAL A 68 -3.69 3.82 -15.01
N ARG A 69 -3.98 3.98 -16.31
CA ARG A 69 -4.75 5.12 -16.82
C ARG A 69 -6.23 5.09 -16.41
N LEU A 70 -6.81 3.89 -16.35
CA LEU A 70 -8.21 3.71 -15.96
C LEU A 70 -8.42 3.74 -14.46
N TYR A 71 -7.38 3.44 -13.68
CA TYR A 71 -7.43 3.21 -12.25
C TYR A 71 -8.12 4.35 -11.47
N GLU A 72 -7.90 5.59 -11.85
CA GLU A 72 -8.49 6.77 -11.21
C GLU A 72 -9.74 7.31 -11.93
N THR A 73 -10.22 6.61 -12.95
CA THR A 73 -11.45 7.05 -13.62
C THR A 73 -12.68 6.74 -12.77
N PRO A 74 -13.75 7.56 -12.87
CA PRO A 74 -15.01 7.31 -12.18
C PRO A 74 -15.64 5.96 -12.50
N LEU A 75 -15.15 5.28 -13.53
CA LEU A 75 -15.67 3.99 -13.99
C LEU A 75 -14.96 2.79 -13.36
N TRP A 76 -13.70 2.93 -12.93
CA TRP A 76 -12.88 1.81 -12.45
C TRP A 76 -13.33 1.30 -11.08
N TYR A 77 -13.22 2.14 -10.06
CA TYR A 77 -13.55 1.75 -8.68
C TYR A 77 -14.98 1.25 -8.50
N PRO A 78 -16.03 1.91 -9.04
CA PRO A 78 -17.38 1.40 -8.91
C PRO A 78 -17.57 0.01 -9.52
N ARG A 79 -16.88 -0.29 -10.63
CA ARG A 79 -16.92 -1.64 -11.24
C ARG A 79 -16.20 -2.67 -10.38
N VAL A 80 -14.99 -2.35 -9.89
CA VAL A 80 -14.22 -3.25 -9.01
C VAL A 80 -15.00 -3.53 -7.74
N LEU A 81 -15.52 -2.50 -7.07
CA LEU A 81 -16.33 -2.65 -5.86
C LEU A 81 -17.57 -3.51 -6.12
N LYS A 82 -18.31 -3.26 -7.19
CA LYS A 82 -19.48 -4.04 -7.54
C LYS A 82 -19.15 -5.49 -7.90
N GLN A 83 -18.04 -5.74 -8.56
CA GLN A 83 -17.62 -7.11 -8.91
C GLN A 83 -17.17 -7.90 -7.67
N ALA A 84 -16.42 -7.27 -6.77
CA ALA A 84 -15.89 -7.91 -5.56
C ALA A 84 -16.91 -7.94 -4.41
N GLY A 85 -17.67 -6.87 -4.23
CA GLY A 85 -18.63 -6.74 -3.14
C GLY A 85 -20.03 -7.27 -3.45
N GLY A 86 -20.37 -7.45 -4.74
CA GLY A 86 -21.70 -7.89 -5.14
C GLY A 86 -22.78 -6.80 -5.03
N ARG A 87 -24.02 -7.19 -4.67
CA ARG A 87 -25.16 -6.26 -4.60
C ARG A 87 -25.02 -5.26 -3.45
N ASP A 88 -24.40 -5.69 -2.37
CA ASP A 88 -24.24 -4.91 -1.14
C ASP A 88 -22.90 -4.15 -1.10
N ALA A 89 -22.23 -4.03 -2.27
CA ALA A 89 -21.00 -3.25 -2.37
C ALA A 89 -21.25 -1.78 -2.02
N PRO A 90 -20.39 -1.19 -1.17
CA PRO A 90 -20.52 0.22 -0.84
C PRO A 90 -20.22 1.08 -2.08
N SER A 91 -20.84 2.24 -2.16
CA SER A 91 -20.39 3.26 -3.09
C SER A 91 -19.00 3.75 -2.71
N MET A 92 -18.28 4.36 -3.66
CA MET A 92 -16.98 4.96 -3.35
C MET A 92 -17.07 6.01 -2.23
N ALA A 93 -18.13 6.82 -2.23
CA ALA A 93 -18.36 7.82 -1.19
C ALA A 93 -18.60 7.19 0.19
N GLU A 94 -19.32 6.09 0.23
CA GLU A 94 -19.55 5.32 1.46
C GLU A 94 -18.26 4.69 1.98
N LEU A 95 -17.52 4.02 1.10
CA LEU A 95 -16.21 3.44 1.41
C LEU A 95 -15.27 4.48 2.02
N LEU A 96 -15.21 5.68 1.41
CA LEU A 96 -14.40 6.79 1.90
C LEU A 96 -14.82 7.28 3.28
N ARG A 97 -16.13 7.43 3.52
CA ARG A 97 -16.63 7.85 4.84
C ARG A 97 -16.29 6.83 5.93
N GLN A 98 -16.46 5.54 5.63
CA GLN A 98 -16.12 4.47 6.58
C GLN A 98 -14.62 4.47 6.91
N MET A 99 -13.77 4.62 5.90
CA MET A 99 -12.32 4.73 6.09
C MET A 99 -11.94 5.95 6.91
N ASP A 100 -12.49 7.12 6.58
CA ASP A 100 -12.24 8.35 7.31
C ASP A 100 -12.70 8.24 8.78
N GLY A 101 -13.79 7.51 9.03
CA GLY A 101 -14.29 7.22 10.39
C GLY A 101 -13.38 6.30 11.19
N LEU A 102 -12.76 5.30 10.52
CA LEU A 102 -11.83 4.36 11.15
C LEU A 102 -10.42 4.96 11.32
N MET A 103 -10.03 5.91 10.46
CA MET A 103 -8.76 6.62 10.55
C MET A 103 -8.91 7.80 11.54
N ASP A 104 -8.71 7.53 12.81
CA ASP A 104 -8.87 8.51 13.90
C ASP A 104 -7.63 9.40 14.13
N VAL A 105 -6.60 9.27 13.31
CA VAL A 105 -5.40 10.10 13.32
C VAL A 105 -5.53 11.19 12.25
N ARG A 106 -5.32 12.47 12.63
CA ARG A 106 -5.50 13.63 11.76
C ARG A 106 -4.21 14.47 11.57
N GLN A 107 -3.13 14.07 12.23
CA GLN A 107 -1.83 14.75 12.15
C GLN A 107 -0.69 13.75 12.37
N GLY A 108 0.50 14.07 11.89
CA GLY A 108 1.70 13.26 12.02
C GLY A 108 2.08 12.57 10.72
N THR A 109 2.45 11.31 10.79
CA THR A 109 2.97 10.54 9.64
C THR A 109 2.11 9.32 9.35
N LEU A 110 1.76 9.12 8.08
CA LEU A 110 0.95 8.01 7.59
C LEU A 110 1.75 7.13 6.61
N LEU A 111 1.71 5.83 6.81
CA LEU A 111 2.20 4.85 5.83
C LEU A 111 1.05 4.38 4.94
N ASP A 112 1.12 4.62 3.62
CA ASP A 112 0.19 4.10 2.62
C ASP A 112 0.82 2.87 1.94
N VAL A 113 0.37 1.68 2.35
CA VAL A 113 0.94 0.39 1.95
C VAL A 113 0.30 -0.10 0.66
N ALA A 114 1.13 -0.46 -0.33
CA ALA A 114 0.70 -0.79 -1.69
C ALA A 114 -0.20 0.32 -2.25
N CYS A 115 0.32 1.53 -2.19
CA CYS A 115 -0.42 2.77 -2.41
C CYS A 115 -0.92 2.94 -3.85
N GLY A 116 -0.41 2.15 -4.79
CA GLY A 116 -0.68 2.37 -6.20
C GLY A 116 -0.27 3.79 -6.63
N PRO A 117 -1.17 4.56 -7.28
CA PRO A 117 -0.90 5.96 -7.61
C PRO A 117 -1.16 6.92 -6.44
N GLY A 118 -1.28 6.40 -5.21
CA GLY A 118 -1.53 7.19 -4.01
C GLY A 118 -2.95 7.76 -3.91
N THR A 119 -3.93 7.10 -4.51
CA THR A 119 -5.32 7.61 -4.56
C THR A 119 -5.88 7.93 -3.17
N TRP A 120 -5.57 7.09 -2.19
CA TRP A 120 -6.00 7.24 -0.80
C TRP A 120 -5.09 8.18 -0.03
N GLY A 121 -3.77 7.97 -0.11
CA GLY A 121 -2.78 8.80 0.58
C GLY A 121 -2.89 10.27 0.21
N ARG A 122 -3.12 10.61 -1.06
CA ARG A 122 -3.33 11.99 -1.52
C ARG A 122 -4.54 12.69 -0.89
N ARG A 123 -5.57 11.93 -0.51
CA ARG A 123 -6.75 12.48 0.19
C ARG A 123 -6.47 12.74 1.67
N LEU A 124 -5.60 11.93 2.26
CA LEU A 124 -5.22 12.03 3.67
C LEU A 124 -4.06 13.02 3.89
N ALA A 125 -3.28 13.30 2.84
CA ALA A 125 -2.23 14.31 2.89
C ALA A 125 -2.83 15.69 3.20
N SER A 126 -2.32 16.33 4.25
CA SER A 126 -2.79 17.64 4.73
C SER A 126 -1.60 18.39 5.33
N PRO A 127 -1.69 19.69 5.60
CA PRO A 127 -0.57 20.42 6.21
C PRO A 127 -0.07 19.82 7.53
N THR A 128 -0.89 18.99 8.19
CA THR A 128 -0.57 18.33 9.47
C THR A 128 -0.32 16.83 9.32
N MET A 129 -0.53 16.24 8.13
CA MET A 129 -0.33 14.82 7.84
C MET A 129 0.63 14.63 6.69
N GLU A 130 1.80 14.06 6.96
CA GLU A 130 2.76 13.65 5.93
C GLU A 130 2.56 12.19 5.57
N VAL A 131 2.49 11.88 4.28
CA VAL A 131 2.18 10.54 3.76
C VAL A 131 3.39 9.93 3.06
N TYR A 132 3.68 8.68 3.38
CA TYR A 132 4.72 7.87 2.73
C TYR A 132 4.07 6.66 2.07
N GLY A 133 3.97 6.70 0.74
CA GLY A 133 3.41 5.62 -0.06
C GLY A 133 4.50 4.65 -0.55
N ILE A 134 4.24 3.35 -0.40
CA ILE A 134 5.10 2.32 -0.99
C ILE A 134 4.31 1.47 -1.97
N ASP A 135 4.93 1.10 -3.07
CA ASP A 135 4.36 0.16 -4.05
C ASP A 135 5.46 -0.59 -4.81
N ILE A 136 5.12 -1.75 -5.35
CA ILE A 136 6.03 -2.57 -6.18
C ILE A 136 5.93 -2.24 -7.67
N SER A 137 4.99 -1.38 -8.07
CA SER A 137 4.72 -1.03 -9.46
C SER A 137 5.26 0.35 -9.80
N TRP A 138 6.29 0.39 -10.64
CA TRP A 138 6.82 1.64 -11.19
C TRP A 138 5.78 2.46 -11.97
N SER A 139 4.93 1.79 -12.72
CA SER A 139 3.87 2.46 -13.49
C SER A 139 2.90 3.19 -12.58
N MET A 140 2.52 2.59 -11.45
CA MET A 140 1.65 3.20 -10.44
C MET A 140 2.34 4.38 -9.74
N LEU A 141 3.56 4.20 -9.26
CA LEU A 141 4.33 5.25 -8.58
C LEU A 141 4.57 6.47 -9.48
N ARG A 142 4.94 6.24 -10.74
CA ARG A 142 5.10 7.34 -11.72
C ARG A 142 3.79 8.09 -11.96
N GLN A 143 2.66 7.38 -11.97
CA GLN A 143 1.35 8.03 -12.04
C GLN A 143 1.08 8.85 -10.77
N GLY A 144 1.38 8.32 -9.58
CA GLY A 144 1.26 9.01 -8.31
C GLY A 144 2.03 10.34 -8.29
N VAL A 145 3.29 10.32 -8.68
CA VAL A 145 4.12 11.55 -8.78
C VAL A 145 3.48 12.59 -9.70
N ARG A 146 2.91 12.17 -10.85
CA ARG A 146 2.20 13.11 -11.74
C ARG A 146 0.93 13.67 -11.09
N MET A 147 0.23 12.85 -10.32
CA MET A 147 -1.03 13.28 -9.69
C MET A 147 -0.78 14.22 -8.52
N VAL A 148 0.22 13.97 -7.66
CA VAL A 148 0.58 14.91 -6.58
C VAL A 148 1.05 16.24 -7.15
N ALA A 149 1.84 16.22 -8.23
CA ALA A 149 2.26 17.45 -8.91
C ALA A 149 1.07 18.26 -9.47
N ARG A 150 0.10 17.59 -10.12
CA ARG A 150 -1.11 18.22 -10.65
C ARG A 150 -2.04 18.77 -9.58
N GLN A 151 -2.07 18.15 -8.42
CA GLN A 151 -2.92 18.50 -7.28
C GLN A 151 -2.20 19.43 -6.29
N HIS A 152 -0.95 19.82 -6.58
CA HIS A 152 -0.12 20.65 -5.71
C HIS A 152 0.04 20.09 -4.28
N ILE A 153 0.07 18.77 -4.14
CA ILE A 153 0.31 18.08 -2.88
C ILE A 153 1.82 18.03 -2.66
N THR A 154 2.29 18.54 -1.53
CA THR A 154 3.73 18.65 -1.23
C THR A 154 4.18 17.69 -0.12
N ASN A 155 3.26 17.09 0.59
CA ASN A 155 3.47 16.27 1.78
C ASN A 155 3.07 14.80 1.55
N MET A 156 3.27 14.32 0.32
CA MET A 156 3.19 12.91 -0.02
C MET A 156 4.45 12.46 -0.76
N ASN A 157 5.12 11.46 -0.22
CA ASN A 157 6.36 10.86 -0.71
C ASN A 157 6.10 9.44 -1.21
N PHE A 158 6.86 8.99 -2.20
CA PHE A 158 6.74 7.64 -2.75
C PHE A 158 8.07 6.90 -2.67
N ALA A 159 8.01 5.58 -2.45
CA ALA A 159 9.16 4.70 -2.56
C ALA A 159 8.80 3.39 -3.28
N HIS A 160 9.69 2.90 -4.12
CA HIS A 160 9.56 1.60 -4.77
C HIS A 160 10.07 0.53 -3.81
N SER A 161 9.15 -0.19 -3.18
CA SER A 161 9.46 -1.16 -2.13
C SER A 161 8.38 -2.22 -2.01
N ARG A 162 8.75 -3.37 -1.42
CA ARG A 162 7.81 -4.43 -1.03
C ARG A 162 7.41 -4.27 0.44
N VAL A 163 6.23 -4.76 0.77
CA VAL A 163 5.70 -4.69 2.13
C VAL A 163 6.47 -5.57 3.11
N GLU A 164 7.05 -6.67 2.63
CA GLU A 164 7.80 -7.63 3.46
C GLU A 164 9.15 -7.10 3.97
N ALA A 165 9.61 -5.95 3.43
CA ALA A 165 10.87 -5.32 3.83
C ALA A 165 10.78 -3.80 3.70
N LEU A 166 10.00 -3.18 4.58
CA LEU A 166 9.75 -1.74 4.57
C LEU A 166 11.02 -0.95 4.90
N PRO A 167 11.36 0.10 4.13
CA PRO A 167 12.54 0.92 4.35
C PRO A 167 12.33 1.98 5.45
N PHE A 168 11.74 1.60 6.57
CA PHE A 168 11.39 2.50 7.67
C PHE A 168 11.83 1.94 9.00
N ASN A 169 12.08 2.84 9.96
CA ASN A 169 12.40 2.49 11.34
C ASN A 169 11.20 1.85 12.06
N ASP A 170 11.50 1.20 13.17
CA ASP A 170 10.49 0.77 14.11
C ASP A 170 9.76 2.00 14.70
N ARG A 171 8.44 1.85 14.95
CA ARG A 171 7.62 2.86 15.65
C ARG A 171 7.69 4.25 15.01
N GLN A 172 7.74 4.33 13.70
CA GLN A 172 7.91 5.59 12.97
C GLN A 172 6.57 6.28 12.67
N PHE A 173 5.53 5.50 12.35
CA PHE A 173 4.26 6.04 11.85
C PHE A 173 3.18 6.12 12.91
N ASP A 174 2.39 7.20 12.82
CA ASP A 174 1.21 7.45 13.65
C ASP A 174 -0.01 6.65 13.19
N ALA A 175 -0.03 6.25 11.92
CA ALA A 175 -1.06 5.39 11.34
C ALA A 175 -0.55 4.67 10.10
N ALA A 176 -1.21 3.58 9.69
CA ALA A 176 -1.02 2.96 8.39
C ALA A 176 -2.35 2.69 7.69
N TYR A 177 -2.29 2.65 6.37
CA TYR A 177 -3.40 2.34 5.49
C TYR A 177 -3.00 1.30 4.44
N CYS A 178 -3.91 0.37 4.10
CA CYS A 178 -3.74 -0.58 3.00
C CYS A 178 -5.06 -0.73 2.22
N GLY A 179 -5.15 -0.09 1.08
CA GLY A 179 -6.39 0.03 0.31
C GLY A 179 -6.54 -0.95 -0.84
N GLY A 180 -7.06 -2.14 -0.57
CA GLY A 180 -7.39 -3.11 -1.61
C GLY A 180 -6.18 -3.88 -2.14
N ALA A 181 -5.19 -4.17 -1.29
CA ALA A 181 -3.99 -4.89 -1.68
C ALA A 181 -3.68 -6.12 -0.82
N LEU A 182 -4.17 -6.21 0.42
CA LEU A 182 -3.84 -7.27 1.37
C LEU A 182 -4.03 -8.68 0.80
N HIS A 183 -5.09 -8.89 0.00
CA HIS A 183 -5.40 -10.15 -0.67
C HIS A 183 -4.37 -10.58 -1.74
N GLY A 184 -3.44 -9.70 -2.09
CA GLY A 184 -2.33 -9.96 -3.03
C GLY A 184 -1.00 -10.20 -2.35
N PHE A 185 -0.90 -10.13 -1.03
CA PHE A 185 0.35 -10.33 -0.32
C PHE A 185 0.68 -11.82 -0.20
N PRO A 186 1.91 -12.24 -0.59
CA PRO A 186 2.30 -13.65 -0.54
C PRO A 186 2.32 -14.23 0.88
N ASP A 187 2.73 -13.44 1.86
CA ASP A 187 2.72 -13.76 3.30
C ASP A 187 1.95 -12.67 4.04
N THR A 188 0.68 -12.92 4.29
CA THR A 188 -0.21 -11.97 4.98
C THR A 188 0.27 -11.66 6.40
N VAL A 189 0.63 -12.67 7.18
CA VAL A 189 1.05 -12.47 8.58
C VAL A 189 2.40 -11.77 8.67
N GLY A 190 3.37 -12.17 7.84
CA GLY A 190 4.67 -11.50 7.77
C GLY A 190 4.57 -10.05 7.32
N SER A 191 3.73 -9.78 6.32
CA SER A 191 3.47 -8.42 5.84
C SER A 191 2.80 -7.54 6.92
N LEU A 192 1.78 -8.06 7.59
CA LEU A 192 1.14 -7.36 8.72
C LEU A 192 2.12 -7.11 9.87
N ARG A 193 3.01 -8.08 10.19
CA ARG A 193 4.05 -7.91 11.21
C ARG A 193 5.03 -6.80 10.83
N GLU A 194 5.46 -6.74 9.57
CA GLU A 194 6.38 -5.70 9.10
C GLU A 194 5.71 -4.31 9.10
N ILE A 195 4.43 -4.21 8.71
CA ILE A 195 3.64 -2.98 8.89
C ILE A 195 3.59 -2.60 10.36
N GLY A 196 3.23 -3.56 11.24
CA GLY A 196 3.15 -3.36 12.69
C GLY A 196 4.48 -2.91 13.31
N ARG A 197 5.62 -3.41 12.83
CA ARG A 197 6.94 -2.96 13.27
C ARG A 197 7.13 -1.45 13.09
N THR A 198 6.65 -0.91 11.97
CA THR A 198 6.81 0.51 11.64
C THR A 198 5.81 1.42 12.35
N LEU A 199 4.74 0.87 12.91
CA LEU A 199 3.73 1.62 13.64
C LEU A 199 4.12 1.88 15.09
N LYS A 200 3.81 3.06 15.60
CA LYS A 200 3.88 3.38 17.02
C LYS A 200 2.92 2.49 17.83
N PRO A 201 3.20 2.20 19.09
CA PRO A 201 2.24 1.51 19.97
C PRO A 201 0.87 2.20 19.98
N GLY A 202 -0.21 1.44 19.89
CA GLY A 202 -1.57 1.97 19.80
C GLY A 202 -1.98 2.55 18.46
N ALA A 203 -1.05 2.73 17.50
CA ALA A 203 -1.35 3.31 16.19
C ALA A 203 -2.31 2.43 15.38
N PRO A 204 -3.28 3.03 14.66
CA PRO A 204 -4.23 2.29 13.83
C PRO A 204 -3.62 1.85 12.51
N LEU A 205 -4.02 0.65 12.09
CA LEU A 205 -3.95 0.15 10.73
C LEU A 205 -5.37 0.06 10.19
N VAL A 206 -5.67 0.80 9.11
CA VAL A 206 -6.96 0.70 8.39
C VAL A 206 -6.75 -0.04 7.09
N VAL A 207 -7.56 -1.07 6.85
CA VAL A 207 -7.44 -1.92 5.66
C VAL A 207 -8.78 -2.05 4.95
N VAL A 208 -8.74 -2.03 3.63
CA VAL A 208 -9.83 -2.48 2.76
C VAL A 208 -9.34 -3.73 2.02
N THR A 209 -10.08 -4.82 2.11
CA THR A 209 -9.77 -6.05 1.36
C THR A 209 -11.05 -6.80 0.99
N PHE A 210 -10.90 -8.01 0.43
CA PHE A 210 -12.02 -8.79 -0.08
C PHE A 210 -12.18 -10.09 0.69
N LEU A 211 -13.46 -10.42 0.96
CA LEU A 211 -13.83 -11.66 1.61
C LEU A 211 -14.07 -12.77 0.59
N ASP A 212 -13.87 -14.01 1.04
CA ASP A 212 -14.26 -15.21 0.32
C ASP A 212 -15.79 -15.37 0.39
N ARG A 213 -16.47 -14.75 -0.56
CA ARG A 213 -17.92 -14.88 -0.73
C ARG A 213 -18.22 -15.51 -2.07
N ASP A 214 -19.35 -16.19 -2.19
CA ASP A 214 -19.77 -16.82 -3.43
C ASP A 214 -20.24 -15.78 -4.46
N GLN A 215 -19.28 -15.05 -5.02
CA GLN A 215 -19.47 -14.04 -6.06
C GLN A 215 -19.12 -14.62 -7.44
N PRO A 216 -19.86 -14.27 -8.51
CA PRO A 216 -19.56 -14.72 -9.86
C PRO A 216 -18.13 -14.40 -10.30
N PHE A 217 -17.62 -13.23 -9.92
CA PHE A 217 -16.24 -12.82 -10.18
C PHE A 217 -15.23 -13.77 -9.54
N LEU A 218 -15.39 -14.15 -8.26
CA LEU A 218 -14.48 -15.06 -7.58
C LEU A 218 -14.51 -16.46 -8.18
N ARG A 219 -15.71 -16.96 -8.54
CA ARG A 219 -15.85 -18.24 -9.24
C ARG A 219 -15.11 -18.24 -10.58
N MET A 220 -15.25 -17.16 -11.36
CA MET A 220 -14.53 -17.00 -12.63
C MET A 220 -13.01 -16.92 -12.39
N ARG A 221 -12.58 -16.16 -11.41
CA ARG A 221 -11.18 -15.97 -11.03
C ARG A 221 -10.53 -17.30 -10.64
N ARG A 222 -11.13 -18.07 -9.74
CA ARG A 222 -10.65 -19.40 -9.31
C ARG A 222 -10.51 -20.36 -10.49
N ARG A 223 -11.45 -20.34 -11.45
CA ARG A 223 -11.35 -21.13 -12.68
C ARG A 223 -10.17 -20.70 -13.55
N ALA A 224 -9.90 -19.42 -13.64
CA ALA A 224 -8.78 -18.88 -14.39
C ALA A 224 -7.43 -19.24 -13.75
N GLU A 225 -7.32 -19.13 -12.42
CA GLU A 225 -6.13 -19.50 -11.64
C GLU A 225 -5.84 -21.01 -11.75
N ALA A 226 -6.87 -21.85 -11.71
CA ALA A 226 -6.72 -23.29 -11.88
C ALA A 226 -6.18 -23.68 -13.29
N ARG A 227 -6.51 -22.88 -14.31
CA ARG A 227 -6.05 -23.09 -15.69
C ARG A 227 -4.70 -22.47 -16.00
N ASN A 228 -4.28 -21.47 -15.23
CA ASN A 228 -3.01 -20.76 -15.42
C ASN A 228 -2.25 -20.65 -14.09
N PRO A 229 -1.34 -21.60 -13.77
CA PRO A 229 -0.56 -21.60 -12.54
C PRO A 229 0.38 -20.38 -12.38
N GLN A 230 0.68 -19.68 -13.48
CA GLN A 230 1.51 -18.46 -13.47
C GLN A 230 0.70 -17.19 -13.14
N MET A 231 -0.63 -17.30 -13.08
CA MET A 231 -1.47 -16.18 -12.71
C MET A 231 -1.26 -15.85 -11.22
N LEU A 232 -1.20 -14.54 -10.90
CA LEU A 232 -1.13 -14.09 -9.51
C LEU A 232 -2.31 -14.69 -8.73
N ARG A 233 -2.00 -15.49 -7.74
CA ARG A 233 -2.99 -16.03 -6.80
C ARG A 233 -3.38 -14.93 -5.83
N LEU A 234 -4.69 -14.68 -5.72
CA LEU A 234 -5.24 -13.77 -4.74
C LEU A 234 -5.85 -14.57 -3.62
N HIS A 235 -5.57 -14.17 -2.40
CA HIS A 235 -6.13 -14.77 -1.20
C HIS A 235 -7.35 -13.96 -0.73
N PHE A 236 -8.54 -14.57 -0.78
CA PHE A 236 -9.76 -13.96 -0.26
C PHE A 236 -10.02 -14.53 1.13
N PHE A 237 -10.30 -13.66 2.06
CA PHE A 237 -10.28 -13.97 3.50
C PHE A 237 -11.65 -14.34 4.04
N GLU A 238 -11.67 -15.16 5.10
CA GLU A 238 -12.76 -15.20 6.07
C GLU A 238 -12.51 -14.13 7.15
N VAL A 239 -13.60 -13.68 7.81
CA VAL A 239 -13.49 -12.62 8.83
C VAL A 239 -12.62 -13.04 10.00
N ASP A 240 -12.83 -14.26 10.49
CA ASP A 240 -12.08 -14.84 11.62
C ASP A 240 -10.61 -15.10 11.27
N GLU A 241 -10.32 -15.43 10.02
CA GLU A 241 -8.96 -15.60 9.52
C GLU A 241 -8.18 -14.28 9.58
N LEU A 242 -8.81 -13.15 9.22
CA LEU A 242 -8.20 -11.83 9.34
C LEU A 242 -7.87 -11.48 10.78
N GLU A 243 -8.78 -11.76 11.73
CA GLU A 243 -8.55 -11.52 13.14
C GLU A 243 -7.39 -12.35 13.68
N GLN A 244 -7.31 -13.64 13.29
CA GLN A 244 -6.20 -14.51 13.65
C GLN A 244 -4.87 -14.02 13.08
N ALA A 245 -4.83 -13.63 11.80
CA ALA A 245 -3.64 -13.10 11.15
C ALA A 245 -3.16 -11.80 11.82
N LEU A 246 -4.07 -10.90 12.14
CA LEU A 246 -3.79 -9.65 12.86
C LEU A 246 -3.24 -9.93 14.26
N THR A 247 -3.85 -10.86 15.00
CA THR A 247 -3.39 -11.25 16.34
C THR A 247 -1.97 -11.83 16.31
N GLN A 248 -1.68 -12.72 15.36
CA GLN A 248 -0.35 -13.30 15.14
C GLN A 248 0.70 -12.25 14.73
N ALA A 249 0.26 -11.19 14.03
CA ALA A 249 1.12 -10.08 13.63
C ALA A 249 1.30 -9.01 14.72
N GLY A 250 0.66 -9.17 15.89
CA GLY A 250 0.80 -8.24 17.03
C GLY A 250 -0.17 -7.06 16.98
N PHE A 251 -1.32 -7.22 16.33
CA PHE A 251 -2.42 -6.27 16.39
C PHE A 251 -3.51 -6.74 17.36
N GLY A 252 -4.32 -5.79 17.82
CA GLY A 252 -5.53 -6.00 18.61
C GLY A 252 -6.60 -4.99 18.25
N ASN A 253 -7.69 -4.96 19.04
CA ASN A 253 -8.80 -4.04 18.82
C ASN A 253 -9.30 -4.07 17.37
N TYR A 254 -9.61 -5.30 16.90
CA TYR A 254 -10.10 -5.53 15.54
C TYR A 254 -11.55 -5.08 15.41
N GLU A 255 -11.82 -4.12 14.54
CA GLU A 255 -13.13 -3.51 14.31
C GLU A 255 -13.52 -3.70 12.82
N PRO A 256 -14.13 -4.85 12.46
CA PRO A 256 -14.53 -5.11 11.09
C PRO A 256 -15.87 -4.45 10.73
N GLN A 257 -15.97 -3.98 9.49
CA GLN A 257 -17.20 -3.53 8.83
C GLN A 257 -17.33 -4.28 7.51
N VAL A 258 -18.34 -5.13 7.40
CA VAL A 258 -18.55 -5.99 6.22
C VAL A 258 -19.64 -5.40 5.33
N CYS A 259 -19.33 -5.23 4.04
CA CYS A 259 -20.24 -4.76 3.02
C CYS A 259 -20.21 -5.71 1.82
N GLY A 260 -21.06 -6.72 1.84
CA GLY A 260 -21.04 -7.79 0.84
C GLY A 260 -19.73 -8.59 0.86
N GLY A 261 -19.02 -8.63 -0.26
CA GLY A 261 -17.69 -9.26 -0.36
C GLY A 261 -16.52 -8.34 -0.04
N ILE A 262 -16.79 -7.15 0.48
CA ILE A 262 -15.76 -6.18 0.90
C ILE A 262 -15.76 -6.10 2.41
N ILE A 263 -14.57 -6.06 2.99
CA ILE A 263 -14.37 -5.78 4.40
C ILE A 263 -13.45 -4.58 4.54
N ILE A 264 -13.86 -3.68 5.42
CA ILE A 264 -13.06 -2.56 5.90
C ILE A 264 -12.86 -2.80 7.38
N PHE A 265 -11.64 -2.65 7.87
CA PHE A 265 -11.40 -2.81 9.29
C PHE A 265 -10.32 -1.87 9.79
N ARG A 266 -10.40 -1.59 11.08
CA ARG A 266 -9.31 -1.05 11.87
C ARG A 266 -8.77 -2.12 12.81
N ALA A 267 -7.45 -2.15 12.97
CA ALA A 267 -6.78 -2.85 14.04
C ALA A 267 -5.70 -1.94 14.63
N ARG A 268 -5.34 -2.12 15.91
CA ARG A 268 -4.32 -1.31 16.55
C ARG A 268 -3.07 -2.12 16.86
N ARG A 269 -1.91 -1.50 16.65
CA ARG A 269 -0.64 -2.06 17.06
C ARG A 269 -0.62 -2.25 18.58
N LYS A 270 -0.38 -3.49 19.06
CA LYS A 270 -0.16 -3.74 20.49
C LYS A 270 1.15 -3.10 20.95
N GLU A 271 1.29 -2.90 22.26
CA GLU A 271 2.49 -2.34 22.89
C GLU A 271 3.75 -3.21 22.67
#